data_98b359af3e9b3d537d52af518dcc9eee
#
_entry.id   98b359af3e9b3d537d52af518dcc9eee
#
_cell.length_a   1.000
_cell.length_b   1.000
_cell.length_c   1.000
_cell.angle_alpha   90.00
_cell.angle_beta   90.00
_cell.angle_gamma   90.00
#
_symmetry.space_group_name_H-M   'P 1'
#
loop_
_entity.id
_entity.type
_entity.pdbx_description
1 polymer ?
#
loop_
_entity_poly.entity_id
_entity_poly.type
_entity_poly.pdbx_seq_one_letter_code
_entity_poly.pdbx_strand_id
1 'polypeptide(L)'
;MAHLLDVNILVAWGWRDHADHDRVVRWIAERKMAHGVKLFTSLIPEMGFVRVSVQRSSGRISVQQAAEVLQGMLKSLGKLHQFLPDDLGATEWPSWCGSAARTTDAHLLMLALRHGLVLATLDAGIPGAMLLT
;
A
#
# COMPACT_ATOMS: atom_id res chain seq x y z
N MET A 1 5.84 -5.96 -14.59
CA MET A 1 6.45 -5.35 -13.40
C MET A 1 5.52 -5.50 -12.22
N ALA A 2 6.03 -5.93 -11.08
CA ALA A 2 5.23 -6.14 -9.88
C ALA A 2 5.37 -4.96 -8.92
N HIS A 3 4.31 -4.65 -8.21
CA HIS A 3 4.25 -3.47 -7.32
C HIS A 3 3.92 -3.89 -5.90
N LEU A 4 4.57 -3.26 -4.94
CA LEU A 4 4.15 -3.25 -3.54
C LEU A 4 3.31 -2.00 -3.31
N LEU A 5 2.11 -2.15 -2.75
CA LEU A 5 1.19 -1.03 -2.54
C LEU A 5 1.46 -0.36 -1.20
N ASP A 6 1.67 0.95 -1.23
CA ASP A 6 1.78 1.77 -0.02
C ASP A 6 0.42 1.87 0.69
N VAL A 7 0.44 2.23 1.96
CA VAL A 7 -0.76 2.47 2.78
C VAL A 7 -1.73 3.43 2.09
N ASN A 8 -1.23 4.54 1.56
CA ASN A 8 -2.06 5.57 0.93
C ASN A 8 -2.81 5.05 -0.31
N ILE A 9 -2.23 4.08 -1.04
CA ILE A 9 -2.92 3.42 -2.15
C ILE A 9 -4.13 2.64 -1.64
N LEU A 10 -3.96 1.83 -0.59
CA LEU A 10 -5.04 1.04 -0.03
C LEU A 10 -6.16 1.92 0.53
N VAL A 11 -5.80 3.00 1.24
CA VAL A 11 -6.78 3.92 1.81
C VAL A 11 -7.57 4.62 0.70
N ALA A 12 -6.90 5.16 -0.30
CA ALA A 12 -7.58 5.81 -1.42
C ALA A 12 -8.47 4.84 -2.20
N TRP A 13 -8.06 3.60 -2.34
CA TRP A 13 -8.87 2.57 -3.01
C TRP A 13 -10.12 2.22 -2.19
N GLY A 14 -9.98 2.05 -0.88
CA GLY A 14 -11.06 1.60 -0.02
C GLY A 14 -12.07 2.68 0.36
N TRP A 15 -11.71 3.96 0.27
CA TRP A 15 -12.56 5.08 0.67
C TRP A 15 -13.00 5.90 -0.53
N ARG A 16 -14.29 5.83 -0.88
CA ARG A 16 -14.84 6.53 -2.07
C ARG A 16 -14.71 8.04 -1.99
N ASP A 17 -14.72 8.60 -0.79
CA ASP A 17 -14.60 10.05 -0.57
C ASP A 17 -13.16 10.56 -0.56
N HIS A 18 -12.18 9.67 -0.69
CA HIS A 18 -10.78 10.07 -0.76
C HIS A 18 -10.50 10.83 -2.06
N ALA A 19 -9.71 11.90 -1.96
CA ALA A 19 -9.41 12.76 -3.11
C ALA A 19 -8.79 11.99 -4.29
N ASP A 20 -8.01 10.95 -3.99
CA ASP A 20 -7.32 10.15 -5.01
C ASP A 20 -8.02 8.84 -5.34
N HIS A 21 -9.25 8.64 -4.86
CA HIS A 21 -9.97 7.38 -5.07
C HIS A 21 -10.09 7.02 -6.55
N ASP A 22 -10.57 7.92 -7.37
CA ASP A 22 -10.78 7.64 -8.80
C ASP A 22 -9.48 7.33 -9.52
N ARG A 23 -8.41 8.03 -9.17
CA ARG A 23 -7.07 7.80 -9.71
C ARG A 23 -6.58 6.38 -9.41
N VAL A 24 -6.72 5.97 -8.15
CA VAL A 24 -6.27 4.65 -7.70
C VAL A 24 -7.11 3.54 -8.32
N VAL A 25 -8.44 3.70 -8.34
CA VAL A 25 -9.34 2.71 -8.95
C VAL A 25 -9.01 2.51 -10.42
N ARG A 26 -8.75 3.58 -11.14
CA ARG A 26 -8.36 3.52 -12.56
C ARG A 26 -7.04 2.79 -12.75
N TRP A 27 -6.05 3.12 -11.92
CA TRP A 27 -4.74 2.47 -11.99
C TRP A 27 -4.85 0.97 -11.71
N ILE A 28 -5.62 0.57 -10.70
CA ILE A 28 -5.85 -0.85 -10.39
C ILE A 28 -6.55 -1.55 -11.56
N ALA A 29 -7.56 -0.92 -12.16
CA ALA A 29 -8.24 -1.48 -13.32
C ALA A 29 -7.27 -1.72 -14.49
N GLU A 30 -6.37 -0.78 -14.73
CA GLU A 30 -5.33 -0.93 -15.75
C GLU A 30 -4.40 -2.09 -15.43
N ARG A 31 -4.02 -2.27 -14.14
CA ARG A 31 -3.19 -3.40 -13.73
C ARG A 31 -3.89 -4.74 -13.94
N LYS A 32 -5.21 -4.79 -13.70
CA LYS A 32 -6.00 -6.00 -13.96
C LYS A 32 -5.99 -6.39 -15.44
N MET A 33 -5.88 -5.43 -16.33
CA MET A 33 -5.83 -5.66 -17.78
C MET A 33 -4.44 -6.07 -18.28
N ALA A 34 -3.39 -5.80 -17.50
CA ALA A 34 -2.01 -6.10 -17.89
C ALA A 34 -1.65 -7.53 -17.49
N HIS A 35 -1.21 -8.34 -18.45
CA HIS A 35 -0.81 -9.71 -18.17
C HIS A 35 0.50 -9.78 -17.39
N GLY A 36 0.56 -10.70 -16.41
CA GLY A 36 1.79 -11.00 -15.67
C GLY A 36 2.15 -9.97 -14.60
N VAL A 37 1.29 -8.98 -14.35
CA VAL A 37 1.52 -7.96 -13.31
C VAL A 37 0.90 -8.44 -12.02
N LYS A 38 1.67 -8.35 -10.91
CA LYS A 38 1.16 -8.66 -9.57
C LYS A 38 1.16 -7.44 -8.70
N LEU A 39 0.15 -7.35 -7.83
CA LEU A 39 0.03 -6.34 -6.80
C LEU A 39 0.24 -7.01 -5.45
N PHE A 40 1.28 -6.56 -4.75
CA PHE A 40 1.65 -7.11 -3.45
C PHE A 40 1.17 -6.17 -2.35
N THR A 41 0.71 -6.76 -1.26
CA THR A 41 0.57 -6.08 0.02
C THR A 41 1.45 -6.77 1.04
N SER A 42 1.74 -6.08 2.14
CA SER A 42 2.47 -6.64 3.26
C SER A 42 1.86 -6.16 4.57
N LEU A 43 2.39 -6.60 5.70
CA LEU A 43 1.83 -6.32 7.01
C LEU A 43 1.62 -4.82 7.27
N ILE A 44 2.63 -3.99 7.00
CA ILE A 44 2.56 -2.57 7.32
C ILE A 44 1.48 -1.85 6.49
N PRO A 45 1.39 -2.01 5.17
CA PRO A 45 0.28 -1.43 4.41
C PRO A 45 -1.09 -1.92 4.88
N GLU A 46 -1.23 -3.20 5.17
CA GLU A 46 -2.51 -3.75 5.61
C GLU A 46 -2.92 -3.24 6.99
N MET A 47 -1.99 -3.25 7.95
CA MET A 47 -2.23 -2.65 9.27
C MET A 47 -2.53 -1.16 9.17
N GLY A 48 -1.79 -0.46 8.31
CA GLY A 48 -2.00 0.97 8.08
C GLY A 48 -3.40 1.26 7.54
N PHE A 49 -3.89 0.46 6.61
CA PHE A 49 -5.26 0.59 6.11
C PHE A 49 -6.29 0.45 7.24
N VAL A 50 -6.15 -0.58 8.07
CA VAL A 50 -7.08 -0.81 9.20
C VAL A 50 -7.03 0.37 10.16
N ARG A 51 -5.84 0.78 10.60
CA ARG A 51 -5.67 1.89 11.54
C ARG A 51 -6.24 3.19 11.01
N VAL A 52 -5.90 3.56 9.78
CA VAL A 52 -6.36 4.81 9.18
C VAL A 52 -7.87 4.79 8.97
N SER A 53 -8.45 3.66 8.58
CA SER A 53 -9.90 3.53 8.40
C SER A 53 -10.67 3.76 9.70
N VAL A 54 -10.18 3.22 10.81
CA VAL A 54 -10.78 3.48 12.12
C VAL A 54 -10.66 4.97 12.48
N GLN A 55 -9.50 5.56 12.25
CA GLN A 55 -9.27 6.99 12.53
C GLN A 55 -10.14 7.89 11.66
N ARG A 56 -10.23 7.64 10.34
CA ARG A 56 -11.06 8.44 9.43
C ARG A 56 -12.53 8.41 9.81
N SER A 57 -13.00 7.29 10.32
CA SER A 57 -14.40 7.13 10.73
C SER A 57 -14.68 7.67 12.13
N SER A 58 -13.69 8.21 12.83
CA SER A 58 -13.78 8.62 14.23
C SER A 58 -14.24 7.45 15.13
N GLY A 59 -13.76 6.25 14.83
CA GLY A 59 -14.09 5.05 15.57
C GLY A 59 -15.46 4.42 15.25
N ARG A 60 -16.20 4.94 14.28
CA ARG A 60 -17.49 4.38 13.86
C ARG A 60 -17.33 3.02 13.19
N ILE A 61 -16.22 2.81 12.51
CA ILE A 61 -15.84 1.53 11.94
C ILE A 61 -14.89 0.86 12.93
N SER A 62 -15.17 -0.38 13.31
CA SER A 62 -14.30 -1.16 14.18
C SER A 62 -13.09 -1.66 13.43
N VAL A 63 -12.07 -2.11 14.16
CA VAL A 63 -10.90 -2.77 13.59
C VAL A 63 -11.33 -3.97 12.73
N GLN A 64 -12.25 -4.79 13.26
CA GLN A 64 -12.72 -5.97 12.53
C GLN A 64 -13.48 -5.61 11.26
N GLN A 65 -14.30 -4.56 11.30
CA GLN A 65 -15.01 -4.09 10.10
C GLN A 65 -14.05 -3.59 9.04
N ALA A 66 -13.01 -2.84 9.43
CA ALA A 66 -11.98 -2.37 8.49
C ALA A 66 -11.21 -3.55 7.88
N ALA A 67 -10.89 -4.56 8.69
CA ALA A 67 -10.21 -5.76 8.21
C ALA A 67 -11.07 -6.54 7.20
N GLU A 68 -12.37 -6.63 7.43
CA GLU A 68 -13.30 -7.28 6.49
C GLU A 68 -13.40 -6.53 5.16
N VAL A 69 -13.42 -5.21 5.20
CA VAL A 69 -13.38 -4.40 3.97
C VAL A 69 -12.08 -4.66 3.19
N LEU A 70 -10.95 -4.64 3.88
CA LEU A 70 -9.66 -4.94 3.24
C LEU A 70 -9.66 -6.32 2.61
N GLN A 71 -10.16 -7.33 3.32
CA GLN A 71 -10.24 -8.68 2.80
C GLN A 71 -11.06 -8.74 1.50
N GLY A 72 -12.19 -8.05 1.45
CA GLY A 72 -13.01 -7.96 0.23
C GLY A 72 -12.29 -7.28 -0.93
N MET A 73 -11.56 -6.20 -0.63
CA MET A 73 -10.76 -5.50 -1.63
C MET A 73 -9.71 -6.44 -2.24
N LEU A 74 -8.94 -7.12 -1.40
CA LEU A 74 -7.88 -8.02 -1.86
C LEU A 74 -8.45 -9.23 -2.62
N LYS A 75 -9.57 -9.78 -2.17
CA LYS A 75 -10.25 -10.86 -2.91
C LYS A 75 -10.69 -10.43 -4.30
N SER A 76 -11.07 -9.18 -4.49
CA SER A 76 -11.46 -8.67 -5.80
C SER A 76 -10.33 -8.68 -6.82
N LEU A 77 -9.08 -8.72 -6.37
CA LEU A 77 -7.92 -8.83 -7.23
C LEU A 77 -7.65 -10.27 -7.70
N GLY A 78 -8.19 -11.26 -6.99
CA GLY A 78 -7.97 -12.65 -7.31
C GLY A 78 -6.49 -13.03 -7.36
N LYS A 79 -6.07 -13.65 -8.43
CA LYS A 79 -4.68 -14.11 -8.63
C LYS A 79 -3.69 -12.94 -8.83
N LEU A 80 -4.17 -11.74 -9.05
CA LEU A 80 -3.33 -10.56 -9.19
C LEU A 80 -2.67 -10.19 -7.87
N HIS A 81 -3.33 -10.46 -6.75
CA HIS A 81 -2.83 -10.14 -5.43
C HIS A 81 -1.96 -11.25 -4.85
N GLN A 82 -0.89 -10.85 -4.19
CA GLN A 82 -0.07 -11.74 -3.37
C GLN A 82 0.38 -11.00 -2.12
N PHE A 83 0.26 -11.67 -0.97
CA PHE A 83 0.80 -11.14 0.28
C PHE A 83 2.30 -11.38 0.34
N LEU A 84 3.06 -10.34 0.69
CA LEU A 84 4.51 -10.40 0.88
C LEU A 84 4.80 -10.39 2.38
N PRO A 85 5.26 -11.51 2.95
CA PRO A 85 5.74 -11.49 4.34
C PRO A 85 6.87 -10.48 4.51
N ASP A 86 6.81 -9.69 5.58
CA ASP A 86 7.83 -8.69 5.86
C ASP A 86 9.02 -9.37 6.54
N ASP A 87 10.06 -9.62 5.77
CA ASP A 87 11.30 -10.27 6.21
C ASP A 87 12.44 -9.29 6.42
N LEU A 88 12.13 -7.98 6.46
CA LEU A 88 13.13 -6.93 6.61
C LEU A 88 13.16 -6.42 8.04
N GLY A 89 14.35 -6.48 8.68
CA GLY A 89 14.56 -5.90 10.00
C GLY A 89 14.71 -4.39 9.97
N ALA A 90 14.87 -3.78 11.13
CA ALA A 90 14.86 -2.33 11.31
C ALA A 90 16.21 -1.78 11.76
N THR A 91 17.31 -2.42 11.40
CA THR A 91 18.65 -2.02 11.83
C THR A 91 19.44 -1.24 10.77
N GLU A 92 18.94 -1.21 9.53
CA GLU A 92 19.59 -0.48 8.42
C GLU A 92 18.56 0.41 7.72
N TRP A 93 18.96 1.64 7.44
CA TRP A 93 18.08 2.67 6.86
C TRP A 93 18.78 3.40 5.75
N PRO A 94 18.06 3.82 4.70
CA PRO A 94 18.65 4.67 3.67
C PRO A 94 19.02 6.04 4.24
N SER A 95 20.03 6.68 3.66
CA SER A 95 20.55 7.96 4.14
C SER A 95 19.49 9.06 4.18
N TRP A 96 18.48 9.01 3.31
CA TRP A 96 17.43 10.02 3.26
C TRP A 96 16.38 9.86 4.37
N CYS A 97 16.38 8.75 5.10
CA CYS A 97 15.46 8.55 6.23
C CYS A 97 16.04 9.22 7.48
N GLY A 98 15.82 10.53 7.60
CA GLY A 98 16.37 11.34 8.67
C GLY A 98 15.41 11.67 9.80
N SER A 99 14.19 11.14 9.79
CA SER A 99 13.20 11.43 10.83
C SER A 99 12.28 10.23 11.06
N ALA A 100 11.65 10.21 12.24
CA ALA A 100 10.68 9.19 12.59
C ALA A 100 9.49 9.15 11.61
N ALA A 101 9.09 10.30 11.11
CA ALA A 101 7.94 10.39 10.18
C ALA A 101 8.20 9.68 8.84
N ARG A 102 9.47 9.45 8.50
CA ARG A 102 9.84 8.82 7.22
C ARG A 102 10.14 7.32 7.33
N THR A 103 10.06 6.75 8.52
CA THR A 103 10.48 5.34 8.72
C THR A 103 9.60 4.36 7.97
N THR A 104 8.28 4.56 7.95
CA THR A 104 7.37 3.67 7.21
C THR A 104 7.68 3.69 5.73
N ASP A 105 7.84 4.87 5.13
CA ASP A 105 8.16 5.02 3.71
C ASP A 105 9.48 4.34 3.36
N ALA A 106 10.50 4.57 4.18
CA ALA A 106 11.82 3.98 3.98
C ALA A 106 11.78 2.47 4.08
N HIS A 107 11.09 1.92 5.08
CA HIS A 107 10.95 0.48 5.25
C HIS A 107 10.27 -0.15 4.04
N LEU A 108 9.16 0.41 3.59
CA LEU A 108 8.42 -0.14 2.45
C LEU A 108 9.23 -0.08 1.16
N LEU A 109 9.99 1.01 0.94
CA LEU A 109 10.85 1.10 -0.23
C LEU A 109 11.94 0.02 -0.18
N MET A 110 12.60 -0.15 0.97
CA MET A 110 13.64 -1.16 1.13
C MET A 110 13.08 -2.58 0.99
N LEU A 111 11.89 -2.84 1.52
CA LEU A 111 11.22 -4.12 1.37
C LEU A 111 10.94 -4.42 -0.10
N ALA A 112 10.41 -3.45 -0.83
CA ALA A 112 10.17 -3.59 -2.27
C ALA A 112 11.47 -3.90 -3.02
N LEU A 113 12.53 -3.14 -2.76
CA LEU A 113 13.82 -3.35 -3.42
C LEU A 113 14.40 -4.74 -3.13
N ARG A 114 14.28 -5.20 -1.88
CA ARG A 114 14.75 -6.52 -1.47
C ARG A 114 14.10 -7.64 -2.29
N HIS A 115 12.85 -7.47 -2.67
CA HIS A 115 12.08 -8.48 -3.40
C HIS A 115 11.93 -8.19 -4.91
N GLY A 116 12.68 -7.23 -5.42
CA GLY A 116 12.63 -6.87 -6.84
C GLY A 116 11.30 -6.24 -7.27
N LEU A 117 10.61 -5.58 -6.33
CA LEU A 117 9.34 -4.92 -6.58
C LEU A 117 9.53 -3.40 -6.71
N VAL A 118 8.52 -2.74 -7.27
CA VAL A 118 8.41 -1.30 -7.29
C VAL A 118 7.39 -0.87 -6.23
N LEU A 119 7.76 0.06 -5.35
CA LEU A 119 6.80 0.63 -4.41
C LEU A 119 5.90 1.61 -5.15
N ALA A 120 4.60 1.33 -5.17
CA ALA A 120 3.58 2.24 -5.74
C ALA A 120 3.01 3.10 -4.61
N THR A 121 3.00 4.41 -4.81
CA THR A 121 2.61 5.36 -3.76
C THR A 121 1.92 6.59 -4.35
N LEU A 122 1.18 7.31 -3.50
CA LEU A 122 0.66 8.64 -3.80
C LEU A 122 1.56 9.75 -3.24
N ASP A 123 2.64 9.40 -2.54
CA ASP A 123 3.56 10.35 -1.93
C ASP A 123 4.73 10.64 -2.87
N ALA A 124 4.85 11.89 -3.31
CA ALA A 124 5.92 12.33 -4.20
C ALA A 124 7.29 12.39 -3.51
N GLY A 125 7.34 12.30 -2.18
CA GLY A 125 8.55 12.48 -1.40
C GLY A 125 9.39 11.23 -1.16
N ILE A 126 9.04 10.07 -1.73
CA ILE A 126 9.76 8.82 -1.51
C ILE A 126 10.74 8.57 -2.67
N PRO A 127 12.06 8.72 -2.43
CA PRO A 127 13.05 8.49 -3.49
C PRO A 127 13.00 7.05 -4.01
N GLY A 128 12.90 6.89 -5.32
CA GLY A 128 12.90 5.56 -5.94
C GLY A 128 11.56 4.86 -6.00
N ALA A 129 10.51 5.43 -5.41
CA ALA A 129 9.15 4.89 -5.53
C ALA A 129 8.48 5.35 -6.83
N MET A 130 7.45 4.60 -7.24
CA MET A 130 6.62 4.99 -8.38
C MET A 130 5.42 5.78 -7.88
N LEU A 131 5.36 7.06 -8.26
CA LEU A 131 4.23 7.92 -7.95
C LEU A 131 3.09 7.66 -8.92
N LEU A 132 1.89 7.38 -8.40
CA LEU A 132 0.69 7.34 -9.23
C LEU A 132 0.32 8.76 -9.66
N THR A 133 0.06 8.93 -10.95
CA THR A 133 -0.29 10.23 -11.54
C THR A 133 -1.69 10.22 -12.16
#